data_36f836649dac2726de6bd1d03c460eb7
#
_entry.id   36f836649dac2726de6bd1d03c460eb7
#
_cell.length_a   1.000
_cell.length_b   1.000
_cell.length_c   1.000
_cell.angle_alpha   90.00
_cell.angle_beta   90.00
_cell.angle_gamma   90.00
#
_symmetry.space_group_name_H-M   'P 1'
#
loop_
_entity.id
_entity.type
_entity.pdbx_description
1 polymer ?
#
loop_
_entity_poly.entity_id
_entity_poly.type
_entity_poly.pdbx_seq_one_letter_code
_entity_poly.pdbx_strand_id
1 'polypeptide(L)'
;RDDVESRGLGDVYKRQTKPKTKECPFCAGPKKSDEDGLIAWRGTHVFAIMNLYPYNVGHLMICPYRHVGFITELDDAELFEFEKATTLAMKVMETVSRPDGYNIGINQGEVAGAGVAAHLHQHVVPRWNGDANFMPIVAQTRTMPILLSDQRDAYAQAFEQLAPQYHLPLA
;
A
#
# COMPACT_ATOMS: atom_id res chain seq x y z
N ARG A 1 47.07 -17.56 -6.22
CA ARG A 1 46.74 -16.56 -5.20
C ARG A 1 45.40 -16.04 -5.57
N ASP A 2 44.44 -16.55 -4.85
CA ASP A 2 43.02 -16.52 -5.20
C ASP A 2 42.40 -15.23 -4.68
N ASP A 3 41.92 -14.41 -5.61
CA ASP A 3 41.08 -13.27 -5.29
C ASP A 3 39.72 -13.80 -4.88
N VAL A 4 39.45 -13.82 -3.56
CA VAL A 4 38.13 -14.01 -3.01
C VAL A 4 37.38 -12.71 -3.23
N GLU A 5 36.68 -12.62 -4.36
CA GLU A 5 35.65 -11.60 -4.58
C GLU A 5 34.62 -11.66 -3.45
N SER A 6 34.62 -10.65 -2.62
CA SER A 6 33.57 -10.39 -1.66
C SER A 6 32.26 -10.13 -2.43
N ARG A 7 31.49 -11.18 -2.66
CA ARG A 7 30.10 -11.04 -3.14
C ARG A 7 29.32 -10.35 -2.05
N GLY A 8 29.19 -9.04 -2.20
CA GLY A 8 28.45 -8.20 -1.28
C GLY A 8 26.97 -8.59 -1.23
N LEU A 9 26.35 -8.38 -0.07
CA LEU A 9 24.92 -8.52 0.22
C LEU A 9 23.99 -7.75 -0.73
N GLY A 10 24.51 -7.02 -1.72
CA GLY A 10 23.78 -6.27 -2.73
C GLY A 10 23.07 -7.10 -3.81
N ASP A 11 23.43 -8.37 -3.99
CA ASP A 11 22.88 -9.21 -5.07
C ASP A 11 21.55 -9.90 -4.70
N VAL A 12 21.12 -9.82 -3.46
CA VAL A 12 19.86 -10.45 -2.99
C VAL A 12 18.62 -9.67 -3.45
N TYR A 13 18.80 -8.44 -3.93
CA TYR A 13 17.72 -7.60 -4.49
C TYR A 13 17.86 -7.41 -6.00
N LYS A 14 18.17 -8.45 -6.76
CA LYS A 14 17.83 -8.40 -8.19
C LYS A 14 16.31 -8.31 -8.30
N ARG A 15 15.81 -7.07 -8.28
CA ARG A 15 14.47 -6.75 -8.78
C ARG A 15 14.34 -7.47 -10.12
N GLN A 16 13.46 -8.47 -10.18
CA GLN A 16 13.02 -8.98 -11.46
C GLN A 16 12.59 -7.76 -12.27
N THR A 17 13.33 -7.44 -13.33
CA THR A 17 12.98 -6.40 -14.26
C THR A 17 11.75 -6.87 -15.03
N LYS A 18 10.58 -6.72 -14.40
CA LYS A 18 9.32 -6.79 -15.15
C LYS A 18 9.39 -5.68 -16.20
N PRO A 19 8.98 -5.94 -17.45
CA PRO A 19 8.93 -4.90 -18.45
C PRO A 19 8.17 -3.72 -17.85
N LYS A 20 8.79 -2.52 -17.86
CA LYS A 20 8.16 -1.29 -17.38
C LYS A 20 6.89 -1.12 -18.19
N THR A 21 5.74 -1.40 -17.62
CA THR A 21 4.47 -1.02 -18.22
C THR A 21 4.54 0.50 -18.41
N LYS A 22 4.21 1.00 -19.61
CA LYS A 22 4.26 2.44 -19.93
C LYS A 22 3.33 3.26 -19.05
N GLU A 23 2.39 2.62 -18.34
CA GLU A 23 1.36 3.27 -17.52
C GLU A 23 1.65 3.04 -16.03
N CYS A 24 1.49 4.13 -15.26
CA CYS A 24 1.61 4.09 -13.80
C CYS A 24 0.51 3.18 -13.20
N PRO A 25 0.84 2.21 -12.33
CA PRO A 25 -0.14 1.30 -11.74
C PRO A 25 -1.21 2.03 -10.93
N PHE A 26 -0.88 3.13 -10.26
CA PHE A 26 -1.83 3.93 -9.48
C PHE A 26 -2.72 4.82 -10.36
N CYS A 27 -2.33 5.13 -11.60
CA CYS A 27 -3.20 5.74 -12.58
C CYS A 27 -4.08 4.72 -13.30
N ALA A 28 -3.59 3.50 -13.47
CA ALA A 28 -4.30 2.43 -14.16
C ALA A 28 -5.34 1.73 -13.26
N GLY A 29 -5.03 1.58 -11.96
CA GLY A 29 -5.92 0.91 -11.00
C GLY A 29 -7.33 1.49 -10.99
N PRO A 30 -7.52 2.80 -10.76
CA PRO A 30 -8.85 3.43 -10.70
C PRO A 30 -9.67 3.39 -12.00
N LYS A 31 -9.06 3.04 -13.13
CA LYS A 31 -9.74 2.89 -14.43
C LYS A 31 -10.38 1.50 -14.61
N LYS A 32 -10.08 0.58 -13.73
CA LYS A 32 -10.63 -0.78 -13.70
C LYS A 32 -11.83 -0.87 -12.77
N SER A 33 -12.47 -2.05 -12.73
CA SER A 33 -13.37 -2.39 -11.62
C SER A 33 -12.62 -2.36 -10.29
N ASP A 34 -13.32 -2.22 -9.18
CA ASP A 34 -12.67 -2.19 -7.86
C ASP A 34 -11.98 -3.52 -7.55
N GLU A 35 -12.55 -4.64 -8.00
CA GLU A 35 -11.98 -5.97 -7.87
C GLU A 35 -10.66 -6.09 -8.64
N ASP A 36 -10.67 -5.78 -9.93
CA ASP A 36 -9.48 -5.88 -10.80
C ASP A 36 -8.41 -4.84 -10.47
N GLY A 37 -8.83 -3.67 -9.99
CA GLY A 37 -7.96 -2.58 -9.55
C GLY A 37 -7.44 -2.76 -8.13
N LEU A 38 -7.97 -3.72 -7.36
CA LEU A 38 -7.71 -3.91 -5.93
C LEU A 38 -8.06 -2.67 -5.10
N ILE A 39 -9.05 -1.90 -5.54
CA ILE A 39 -9.53 -0.70 -4.86
C ILE A 39 -10.46 -1.10 -3.71
N ALA A 40 -10.15 -0.66 -2.51
CA ALA A 40 -10.97 -0.89 -1.33
C ALA A 40 -11.92 0.28 -1.03
N TRP A 41 -11.57 1.49 -1.49
CA TRP A 41 -12.41 2.67 -1.31
C TRP A 41 -12.00 3.79 -2.28
N ARG A 42 -12.99 4.60 -2.67
CA ARG A 42 -12.82 5.77 -3.53
C ARG A 42 -13.32 7.03 -2.83
N GLY A 43 -12.43 7.99 -2.64
CA GLY A 43 -12.76 9.34 -2.21
C GLY A 43 -12.94 10.30 -3.38
N THR A 44 -13.00 11.59 -3.07
CA THR A 44 -13.07 12.66 -4.07
C THR A 44 -11.70 12.92 -4.71
N HIS A 45 -10.65 12.99 -3.90
CA HIS A 45 -9.30 13.33 -4.30
C HIS A 45 -8.33 12.16 -4.20
N VAL A 46 -8.64 11.18 -3.35
CA VAL A 46 -7.76 10.03 -3.08
C VAL A 46 -8.55 8.71 -3.12
N PHE A 47 -7.84 7.60 -3.16
CA PHE A 47 -8.42 6.26 -3.07
C PHE A 47 -7.55 5.35 -2.21
N ALA A 48 -8.15 4.30 -1.66
CA ALA A 48 -7.47 3.24 -0.94
C ALA A 48 -7.33 2.00 -1.83
N ILE A 49 -6.11 1.49 -1.97
CA ILE A 49 -5.78 0.34 -2.80
C ILE A 49 -4.99 -0.69 -2.01
N MET A 50 -5.28 -1.99 -2.22
CA MET A 50 -4.47 -3.06 -1.66
C MET A 50 -3.10 -3.11 -2.33
N ASN A 51 -2.05 -3.33 -1.55
CA ASN A 51 -0.73 -3.55 -2.13
C ASN A 51 -0.63 -4.96 -2.74
N LEU A 52 -0.36 -5.04 -4.04
CA LEU A 52 -0.16 -6.31 -4.73
C LEU A 52 1.05 -7.10 -4.20
N TYR A 53 2.02 -6.40 -3.60
CA TYR A 53 3.20 -6.99 -2.95
C TYR A 53 3.25 -6.59 -1.48
N PRO A 54 2.32 -7.09 -0.65
CA PRO A 54 2.12 -6.59 0.69
C PRO A 54 3.30 -6.89 1.61
N TYR A 55 3.61 -5.94 2.50
CA TYR A 55 4.62 -6.15 3.56
C TYR A 55 4.05 -7.01 4.69
N ASN A 56 2.73 -6.93 4.91
CA ASN A 56 1.99 -7.79 5.82
C ASN A 56 0.56 -7.96 5.29
N VAL A 57 -0.20 -8.90 5.85
CA VAL A 57 -1.62 -9.10 5.50
C VAL A 57 -2.39 -7.80 5.71
N GLY A 58 -3.24 -7.44 4.75
CA GLY A 58 -4.05 -6.22 4.85
C GLY A 58 -3.32 -4.91 4.57
N HIS A 59 -2.10 -4.95 3.99
CA HIS A 59 -1.37 -3.74 3.61
C HIS A 59 -2.13 -2.91 2.57
N LEU A 60 -2.65 -1.76 3.00
CA LEU A 60 -3.26 -0.74 2.14
C LEU A 60 -2.28 0.37 1.78
N MET A 61 -2.58 1.04 0.68
CA MET A 61 -1.97 2.30 0.31
C MET A 61 -3.06 3.34 0.05
N ILE A 62 -2.83 4.58 0.51
CA ILE A 62 -3.65 5.75 0.16
C ILE A 62 -2.92 6.50 -0.95
N CYS A 63 -3.61 6.76 -2.05
CA CYS A 63 -3.03 7.37 -3.24
C CYS A 63 -3.93 8.52 -3.73
N PRO A 64 -3.39 9.68 -4.14
CA PRO A 64 -4.16 10.69 -4.85
C PRO A 64 -4.50 10.20 -6.27
N TYR A 65 -5.61 10.69 -6.83
CA TYR A 65 -5.91 10.44 -8.25
C TYR A 65 -4.93 11.18 -9.17
N ARG A 66 -4.45 12.33 -8.72
CA ARG A 66 -3.48 13.13 -9.45
C ARG A 66 -2.11 12.45 -9.44
N HIS A 67 -1.45 12.41 -10.60
CA HIS A 67 -0.12 11.81 -10.75
C HIS A 67 0.96 12.78 -10.29
N VAL A 68 1.23 12.79 -9.00
CA VAL A 68 2.26 13.62 -8.33
C VAL A 68 3.19 12.73 -7.51
N GLY A 69 4.46 13.11 -7.39
CA GLY A 69 5.47 12.29 -6.70
C GLY A 69 5.68 12.66 -5.24
N PHE A 70 5.35 13.89 -4.85
CA PHE A 70 5.65 14.43 -3.53
C PHE A 70 4.41 14.97 -2.84
N ILE A 71 4.35 14.82 -1.52
CA ILE A 71 3.23 15.33 -0.70
C ILE A 71 3.11 16.84 -0.78
N THR A 72 4.22 17.55 -1.05
CA THR A 72 4.26 19.00 -1.21
C THR A 72 3.56 19.51 -2.49
N GLU A 73 3.19 18.59 -3.39
CA GLU A 73 2.46 18.91 -4.62
C GLU A 73 0.93 18.79 -4.45
N LEU A 74 0.46 18.28 -3.29
CA LEU A 74 -0.96 18.22 -2.96
C LEU A 74 -1.46 19.61 -2.58
N ASP A 75 -2.69 19.93 -2.99
CA ASP A 75 -3.40 21.08 -2.45
C ASP A 75 -4.03 20.77 -1.08
N ASP A 76 -4.61 21.78 -0.42
CA ASP A 76 -5.15 21.65 0.93
C ASP A 76 -6.30 20.64 1.00
N ALA A 77 -7.15 20.56 -0.03
CA ALA A 77 -8.28 19.62 -0.07
C ALA A 77 -7.79 18.19 -0.25
N GLU A 78 -6.84 17.97 -1.16
CA GLU A 78 -6.18 16.67 -1.36
C GLU A 78 -5.46 16.21 -0.10
N LEU A 79 -4.67 17.10 0.51
CA LEU A 79 -3.90 16.79 1.72
C LEU A 79 -4.84 16.45 2.89
N PHE A 80 -5.92 17.22 3.06
CA PHE A 80 -6.91 16.95 4.10
C PHE A 80 -7.55 15.57 3.91
N GLU A 81 -8.01 15.26 2.69
CA GLU A 81 -8.65 13.97 2.42
C GLU A 81 -7.65 12.81 2.52
N PHE A 82 -6.40 13.01 2.12
CA PHE A 82 -5.31 12.03 2.21
C PHE A 82 -5.08 11.57 3.65
N GLU A 83 -5.00 12.51 4.60
CA GLU A 83 -4.84 12.21 6.02
C GLU A 83 -6.12 11.64 6.66
N LYS A 84 -7.28 12.14 6.26
CA LYS A 84 -8.57 11.60 6.72
C LYS A 84 -8.77 10.16 6.23
N ALA A 85 -8.42 9.87 4.99
CA ALA A 85 -8.48 8.51 4.44
C ALA A 85 -7.51 7.56 5.17
N THR A 86 -6.35 8.05 5.58
CA THR A 86 -5.40 7.28 6.39
C THR A 86 -5.99 6.89 7.74
N THR A 87 -6.61 7.85 8.44
CA THR A 87 -7.28 7.57 9.72
C THR A 87 -8.46 6.62 9.55
N LEU A 88 -9.23 6.76 8.48
CA LEU A 88 -10.32 5.85 8.14
C LEU A 88 -9.78 4.44 7.84
N ALA A 89 -8.70 4.31 7.07
CA ALA A 89 -8.08 3.03 6.77
C ALA A 89 -7.63 2.29 8.04
N MET A 90 -7.05 3.00 9.01
CA MET A 90 -6.72 2.41 10.32
C MET A 90 -7.96 1.88 11.03
N LYS A 91 -9.07 2.62 11.00
CA LYS A 91 -10.32 2.20 11.64
C LYS A 91 -10.97 1.00 10.96
N VAL A 92 -10.90 0.94 9.63
CA VAL A 92 -11.30 -0.21 8.82
C VAL A 92 -10.48 -1.45 9.22
N MET A 93 -9.16 -1.32 9.30
CA MET A 93 -8.26 -2.40 9.72
C MET A 93 -8.56 -2.87 11.15
N GLU A 94 -8.81 -1.93 12.07
CA GLU A 94 -9.20 -2.26 13.46
C GLU A 94 -10.48 -3.09 13.49
N THR A 95 -11.46 -2.74 12.67
CA THR A 95 -12.76 -3.42 12.60
C THR A 95 -12.64 -4.83 12.01
N VAL A 96 -11.85 -4.99 10.93
CA VAL A 96 -11.77 -6.24 10.16
C VAL A 96 -10.75 -7.22 10.76
N SER A 97 -9.58 -6.75 11.16
CA SER A 97 -8.44 -7.62 11.47
C SER A 97 -7.80 -7.39 12.86
N ARG A 98 -8.22 -6.35 13.59
CA ARG A 98 -7.79 -6.03 14.96
C ARG A 98 -6.27 -6.09 15.15
N PRO A 99 -5.48 -5.27 14.42
CA PRO A 99 -4.03 -5.25 14.59
C PRO A 99 -3.64 -4.64 15.94
N ASP A 100 -2.47 -5.03 16.45
CA ASP A 100 -1.88 -4.47 17.67
C ASP A 100 -1.22 -3.11 17.44
N GLY A 101 -0.92 -2.77 16.14
CA GLY A 101 -0.28 -1.51 15.78
C GLY A 101 -0.20 -1.32 14.27
N TYR A 102 0.43 -0.22 13.86
CA TYR A 102 0.57 0.18 12.45
C TYR A 102 1.96 0.71 12.16
N ASN A 103 2.46 0.44 10.94
CA ASN A 103 3.51 1.23 10.33
C ASN A 103 2.88 2.06 9.22
N ILE A 104 3.00 3.38 9.32
CA ILE A 104 2.49 4.35 8.35
C ILE A 104 3.67 5.15 7.83
N GLY A 105 3.76 5.31 6.51
CA GLY A 105 4.86 6.06 5.94
C GLY A 105 4.80 6.19 4.43
N ILE A 106 5.57 7.16 3.92
CA ILE A 106 5.67 7.50 2.51
C ILE A 106 7.14 7.46 2.10
N ASN A 107 7.44 6.75 1.02
CA ASN A 107 8.75 6.81 0.37
C ASN A 107 8.66 7.83 -0.78
N GLN A 108 9.36 8.95 -0.66
CA GLN A 108 9.36 9.99 -1.69
C GLN A 108 10.73 10.08 -2.35
N GLY A 109 10.73 9.93 -3.68
CA GLY A 109 11.94 9.86 -4.49
C GLY A 109 12.57 8.46 -4.54
N GLU A 110 13.39 8.21 -5.54
CA GLU A 110 14.00 6.90 -5.80
C GLU A 110 14.96 6.47 -4.68
N VAL A 111 15.73 7.39 -4.14
CA VAL A 111 16.72 7.13 -3.07
C VAL A 111 16.06 6.73 -1.75
N ALA A 112 14.80 7.10 -1.55
CA ALA A 112 14.00 6.71 -0.39
C ALA A 112 13.35 5.31 -0.54
N GLY A 113 13.60 4.62 -1.66
CA GLY A 113 13.08 3.28 -1.90
C GLY A 113 11.66 3.24 -2.46
N ALA A 114 11.16 4.34 -3.02
CA ALA A 114 9.86 4.37 -3.68
C ALA A 114 9.83 3.42 -4.88
N GLY A 115 8.95 2.43 -4.86
CA GLY A 115 8.77 1.49 -5.97
C GLY A 115 8.18 2.14 -7.22
N VAL A 116 7.36 3.18 -7.04
CA VAL A 116 6.76 4.06 -8.05
C VAL A 116 7.01 5.50 -7.59
N ALA A 117 8.22 6.02 -7.83
CA ALA A 117 8.65 7.32 -7.31
C ALA A 117 7.82 8.51 -7.86
N ALA A 118 7.25 8.35 -9.06
CA ALA A 118 6.48 9.40 -9.73
C ALA A 118 5.01 9.50 -9.28
N HIS A 119 4.54 8.61 -8.41
CA HIS A 119 3.17 8.66 -7.90
C HIS A 119 3.15 8.45 -6.39
N LEU A 120 2.70 9.48 -5.68
CA LEU A 120 2.59 9.50 -4.22
C LEU A 120 1.70 8.37 -3.72
N HIS A 121 2.18 7.63 -2.74
CA HIS A 121 1.42 6.58 -2.09
C HIS A 121 1.88 6.43 -0.64
N GLN A 122 0.94 6.49 0.28
CA GLN A 122 1.18 6.28 1.70
C GLN A 122 0.85 4.85 2.06
N HIS A 123 1.83 4.15 2.60
CA HIS A 123 1.65 2.80 3.13
C HIS A 123 0.94 2.85 4.48
N VAL A 124 -0.06 2.00 4.66
CA VAL A 124 -0.71 1.71 5.95
C VAL A 124 -0.60 0.20 6.16
N VAL A 125 0.29 -0.20 7.04
CA VAL A 125 0.64 -1.61 7.26
C VAL A 125 0.22 -2.03 8.67
N PRO A 126 -0.79 -2.90 8.82
CA PRO A 126 -1.16 -3.40 10.13
C PRO A 126 -0.10 -4.37 10.66
N ARG A 127 0.08 -4.36 11.99
CA ARG A 127 1.08 -5.15 12.68
C ARG A 127 0.47 -5.91 13.86
N TRP A 128 0.95 -7.13 14.07
CA TRP A 128 0.56 -7.97 15.22
C TRP A 128 1.80 -8.43 15.98
N ASN A 129 1.62 -8.69 17.27
CA ASN A 129 2.66 -9.29 18.08
C ASN A 129 3.10 -10.63 17.45
N GLY A 130 4.39 -10.77 17.19
CA GLY A 130 4.96 -11.98 16.60
C GLY A 130 4.75 -12.12 15.08
N ASP A 131 4.29 -11.10 14.37
CA ASP A 131 4.09 -11.14 12.91
C ASP A 131 5.41 -11.24 12.11
N ALA A 132 6.54 -10.89 12.71
CA ALA A 132 7.86 -11.10 12.16
C ALA A 132 8.32 -12.53 12.48
N ASN A 133 8.54 -13.36 11.46
CA ASN A 133 9.04 -14.71 11.58
C ASN A 133 10.30 -14.93 10.73
N PHE A 134 10.91 -16.10 10.83
CA PHE A 134 12.15 -16.43 10.13
C PHE A 134 11.96 -16.74 8.63
N MET A 135 10.74 -17.00 8.16
CA MET A 135 10.46 -17.42 6.78
C MET A 135 10.95 -16.44 5.72
N PRO A 136 10.80 -15.10 5.86
CA PRO A 136 11.37 -14.15 4.92
C PRO A 136 12.89 -14.22 4.82
N ILE A 137 13.57 -14.59 5.91
CA ILE A 137 15.03 -14.69 5.98
C ILE A 137 15.51 -16.02 5.40
N VAL A 138 14.88 -17.13 5.77
CA VAL A 138 15.34 -18.49 5.42
C VAL A 138 14.83 -18.93 4.05
N ALA A 139 13.55 -18.67 3.74
CA ALA A 139 12.88 -19.16 2.54
C ALA A 139 12.58 -18.07 1.51
N GLN A 140 12.92 -16.81 1.79
CA GLN A 140 12.60 -15.64 0.95
C GLN A 140 11.11 -15.59 0.55
N THR A 141 10.25 -16.09 1.41
CA THR A 141 8.80 -16.20 1.19
C THR A 141 8.04 -15.65 2.39
N ARG A 142 6.80 -15.26 2.13
CA ARG A 142 5.84 -14.82 3.17
C ARG A 142 4.59 -15.66 3.05
N THR A 143 4.10 -16.14 4.15
CA THR A 143 2.79 -16.78 4.20
C THR A 143 1.71 -15.71 4.22
N MET A 144 0.77 -15.81 3.28
CA MET A 144 -0.41 -14.96 3.21
C MET A 144 -1.63 -15.84 3.45
N PRO A 145 -2.16 -15.88 4.68
CA PRO A 145 -3.23 -16.81 5.07
C PRO A 145 -4.60 -16.44 4.48
N ILE A 146 -4.73 -15.25 3.90
CA ILE A 146 -5.97 -14.71 3.32
C ILE A 146 -5.68 -14.30 1.89
N LEU A 147 -6.60 -14.61 0.96
CA LEU A 147 -6.51 -14.13 -0.41
C LEU A 147 -6.64 -12.61 -0.46
N LEU A 148 -5.89 -11.98 -1.37
CA LEU A 148 -5.86 -10.52 -1.50
C LEU A 148 -7.25 -9.96 -1.89
N SER A 149 -7.99 -10.69 -2.72
CA SER A 149 -9.38 -10.38 -3.08
C SER A 149 -10.30 -10.35 -1.85
N ASP A 150 -10.27 -11.40 -1.04
CA ASP A 150 -11.12 -11.53 0.12
C ASP A 150 -10.83 -10.45 1.16
N GLN A 151 -9.56 -10.11 1.33
CA GLN A 151 -9.14 -9.02 2.22
C GLN A 151 -9.62 -7.67 1.68
N ARG A 152 -9.54 -7.44 0.34
CA ARG A 152 -10.05 -6.23 -0.30
C ARG A 152 -11.56 -6.10 -0.07
N ASP A 153 -12.32 -7.19 -0.27
CA ASP A 153 -13.78 -7.20 -0.11
C ASP A 153 -14.20 -6.89 1.34
N ALA A 154 -13.53 -7.51 2.30
CA ALA A 154 -13.77 -7.23 3.72
C ALA A 154 -13.49 -5.75 4.07
N TYR A 155 -12.42 -5.20 3.52
CA TYR A 155 -12.10 -3.79 3.72
C TYR A 155 -13.09 -2.87 3.03
N ALA A 156 -13.51 -3.17 1.80
CA ALA A 156 -14.49 -2.36 1.06
C ALA A 156 -15.81 -2.26 1.83
N GLN A 157 -16.33 -3.37 2.36
CA GLN A 157 -17.52 -3.37 3.20
C GLN A 157 -17.35 -2.50 4.46
N ALA A 158 -16.21 -2.58 5.11
CA ALA A 158 -15.94 -1.76 6.29
C ALA A 158 -15.78 -0.27 5.96
N PHE A 159 -15.15 0.06 4.82
CA PHE A 159 -15.09 1.44 4.31
C PHE A 159 -16.48 2.01 4.05
N GLU A 160 -17.36 1.25 3.39
CA GLU A 160 -18.75 1.67 3.11
C GLU A 160 -19.51 2.03 4.40
N GLN A 161 -19.31 1.25 5.46
CA GLN A 161 -19.98 1.49 6.75
C GLN A 161 -19.39 2.67 7.53
N LEU A 162 -18.09 2.91 7.42
CA LEU A 162 -17.38 3.85 8.28
C LEU A 162 -17.14 5.23 7.62
N ALA A 163 -17.01 5.30 6.29
CA ALA A 163 -16.69 6.56 5.59
C ALA A 163 -17.65 7.71 5.92
N PRO A 164 -18.98 7.51 6.04
CA PRO A 164 -19.91 8.58 6.42
C PRO A 164 -19.60 9.23 7.77
N GLN A 165 -19.09 8.45 8.74
CA GLN A 165 -18.74 8.95 10.07
C GLN A 165 -17.48 9.86 10.04
N TYR A 166 -16.68 9.73 8.99
CA TYR A 166 -15.49 10.55 8.75
C TYR A 166 -15.75 11.73 7.82
N HIS A 167 -17.03 11.94 7.41
CA HIS A 167 -17.42 12.94 6.44
C HIS A 167 -16.67 12.79 5.10
N LEU A 168 -16.43 11.56 4.72
CA LEU A 168 -15.82 11.16 3.44
C LEU A 168 -16.90 10.54 2.55
N PRO A 169 -16.76 10.63 1.20
CA PRO A 169 -17.72 10.07 0.27
C PRO A 169 -17.78 8.55 0.38
N LEU A 170 -18.94 7.99 0.04
CA LEU A 170 -19.09 6.56 -0.23
C LEU A 170 -18.52 6.24 -1.62
N ALA A 171 -17.99 5.03 -1.77
CA ALA A 171 -17.51 4.52 -3.05
C ALA A 171 -18.63 4.35 -4.08
#